data_d38664d7668a91ca2b7d5c37c0754cdc
#
_entry.id   d38664d7668a91ca2b7d5c37c0754cdc
#
_cell.length_a   1.000
_cell.length_b   1.000
_cell.length_c   1.000
_cell.angle_alpha   90.00
_cell.angle_beta   90.00
_cell.angle_gamma   90.00
#
_symmetry.space_group_name_H-M   'P 1'
#
loop_
_entity.id
_entity.type
_entity.pdbx_description
1 polymer ?
#
loop_
_entity_poly.entity_id
_entity_poly.type
_entity_poly.pdbx_seq_one_letter_code
_entity_poly.pdbx_strand_id
1 'polypeptide(L)'
;MQSVDWTIDGLPEETHKLLRSYVKDVAKVYGSEVEAILLYGSAVRGEFLPGRSNLNLLLVMSSYDLSVLKRYDGIHKRWSKEQVVVPLFLTADDLQSASFAFPLEYQDIHECHRLLWGQDPFVGLKIDSRYLAAEVLQGLRGNLLRLRQRLVEGRSTEEAITIILSLSITGLLPVLRGLHRLLDRPVLAHGEPLLKDLESHLEIDLAGLRDALLLKRGQISPGQKEIP
;
A
#
# COMPACT_ATOMS: atom_id res chain seq x y z
N MET A 1 24.47 10.32 -9.79
CA MET A 1 23.39 9.55 -9.14
C MET A 1 23.35 8.19 -9.80
N GLN A 2 23.49 7.11 -9.03
CA GLN A 2 23.57 5.75 -9.57
C GLN A 2 22.18 5.14 -9.63
N SER A 3 21.84 4.52 -10.79
CA SER A 3 20.71 3.62 -10.86
C SER A 3 21.02 2.41 -9.97
N VAL A 4 20.15 2.12 -9.02
CA VAL A 4 20.26 0.90 -8.20
C VAL A 4 19.83 -0.27 -9.09
N ASP A 5 20.62 -1.34 -9.13
CA ASP A 5 20.17 -2.60 -9.74
C ASP A 5 19.25 -3.30 -8.74
N TRP A 6 18.01 -3.54 -9.14
CA TRP A 6 17.00 -4.12 -8.28
C TRP A 6 16.14 -5.14 -9.03
N THR A 7 15.82 -6.18 -8.32
CA THR A 7 14.84 -7.19 -8.72
C THR A 7 13.87 -7.39 -7.57
N ILE A 8 12.61 -7.63 -7.87
CA ILE A 8 11.54 -7.83 -6.89
C ILE A 8 10.92 -9.20 -7.17
N ASP A 9 11.05 -10.09 -6.20
CA ASP A 9 10.55 -11.45 -6.33
C ASP A 9 9.02 -11.47 -6.51
N GLY A 10 8.55 -12.29 -7.43
CA GLY A 10 7.12 -12.40 -7.75
C GLY A 10 6.53 -11.29 -8.61
N LEU A 11 7.32 -10.27 -8.99
CA LEU A 11 6.87 -9.24 -9.90
C LEU A 11 7.11 -9.63 -11.36
N PRO A 12 6.13 -9.52 -12.27
CA PRO A 12 6.31 -9.85 -13.68
C PRO A 12 7.43 -9.03 -14.35
N GLU A 13 8.16 -9.63 -15.28
CA GLU A 13 9.27 -8.96 -15.99
C GLU A 13 8.80 -7.70 -16.75
N GLU A 14 7.58 -7.71 -17.28
CA GLU A 14 6.99 -6.53 -17.92
C GLU A 14 6.81 -5.37 -16.94
N THR A 15 6.42 -5.68 -15.69
CA THR A 15 6.29 -4.67 -14.64
C THR A 15 7.65 -4.13 -14.21
N HIS A 16 8.71 -4.97 -14.19
CA HIS A 16 10.08 -4.49 -13.98
C HIS A 16 10.50 -3.49 -15.07
N LYS A 17 10.27 -3.82 -16.36
CA LYS A 17 10.59 -2.92 -17.49
C LYS A 17 9.81 -1.60 -17.39
N LEU A 18 8.53 -1.69 -17.02
CA LEU A 18 7.68 -0.53 -16.78
C LEU A 18 8.26 0.37 -15.70
N LEU A 19 8.58 -0.18 -14.54
CA LEU A 19 9.15 0.58 -13.42
C LEU A 19 10.52 1.21 -13.77
N ARG A 20 11.39 0.49 -14.50
CA ARG A 20 12.65 1.06 -14.99
C ARG A 20 12.42 2.26 -15.92
N SER A 21 11.41 2.20 -16.78
CA SER A 21 11.05 3.30 -17.67
C SER A 21 10.43 4.47 -16.90
N TYR A 22 9.57 4.18 -15.92
CA TYR A 22 9.01 5.18 -15.03
C TYR A 22 10.08 5.95 -14.25
N VAL A 23 11.03 5.24 -13.63
CA VAL A 23 12.16 5.85 -12.90
C VAL A 23 12.96 6.79 -13.81
N LYS A 24 13.23 6.38 -15.06
CA LYS A 24 13.92 7.24 -16.04
C LYS A 24 13.13 8.52 -16.36
N ASP A 25 11.81 8.42 -16.51
CA ASP A 25 10.96 9.58 -16.79
C ASP A 25 10.95 10.55 -15.59
N VAL A 26 10.81 10.03 -14.37
CA VAL A 26 10.86 10.84 -13.14
C VAL A 26 12.22 11.53 -13.01
N ALA A 27 13.31 10.78 -13.17
CA ALA A 27 14.66 11.34 -13.08
C ALA A 27 14.93 12.40 -14.16
N LYS A 28 14.34 12.25 -15.36
CA LYS A 28 14.45 13.26 -16.44
C LYS A 28 13.70 14.54 -16.11
N VAL A 29 12.55 14.46 -15.44
CA VAL A 29 11.70 15.62 -15.12
C VAL A 29 12.25 16.38 -13.90
N TYR A 30 12.72 15.67 -12.89
CA TYR A 30 13.11 16.27 -11.61
C TYR A 30 14.63 16.40 -11.41
N GLY A 31 15.43 15.60 -12.11
CA GLY A 31 16.90 15.68 -12.00
C GLY A 31 17.39 15.49 -10.57
N SER A 32 18.13 16.49 -10.07
CA SER A 32 18.68 16.48 -8.70
C SER A 32 17.65 16.80 -7.60
N GLU A 33 16.45 17.22 -7.96
CA GLU A 33 15.39 17.52 -6.98
C GLU A 33 14.76 16.24 -6.41
N VAL A 34 14.83 15.10 -7.14
CA VAL A 34 14.43 13.79 -6.61
C VAL A 34 15.64 13.12 -5.96
N GLU A 35 15.52 12.83 -4.67
CA GLU A 35 16.58 12.22 -3.85
C GLU A 35 16.42 10.69 -3.78
N ALA A 36 15.17 10.20 -3.74
CA ALA A 36 14.89 8.77 -3.79
C ALA A 36 13.54 8.48 -4.47
N ILE A 37 13.46 7.28 -5.06
CA ILE A 37 12.21 6.70 -5.57
C ILE A 37 12.08 5.30 -4.97
N LEU A 38 10.98 5.06 -4.27
CA LEU A 38 10.69 3.78 -3.64
C LEU A 38 9.39 3.21 -4.15
N LEU A 39 9.33 1.89 -4.28
CA LEU A 39 8.11 1.12 -4.49
C LEU A 39 7.69 0.51 -3.17
N TYR A 40 6.39 0.49 -2.88
CA TYR A 40 5.84 -0.12 -1.68
C TYR A 40 4.50 -0.81 -1.91
N GLY A 41 3.95 -1.42 -0.86
CA GLY A 41 2.65 -2.08 -0.92
C GLY A 41 2.69 -3.49 -1.52
N SER A 42 1.61 -3.91 -2.18
CA SER A 42 1.43 -5.28 -2.67
C SER A 42 2.52 -5.74 -3.65
N ALA A 43 3.07 -4.82 -4.44
CA ALA A 43 4.12 -5.11 -5.41
C ALA A 43 5.43 -5.61 -4.75
N VAL A 44 5.75 -5.09 -3.57
CA VAL A 44 6.94 -5.49 -2.81
C VAL A 44 6.65 -6.69 -1.91
N ARG A 45 5.38 -6.90 -1.52
CA ARG A 45 4.97 -8.00 -0.66
C ARG A 45 4.75 -9.33 -1.40
N GLY A 46 4.93 -9.38 -2.72
CA GLY A 46 4.61 -10.57 -3.51
C GLY A 46 3.10 -10.84 -3.67
N GLU A 47 2.28 -9.82 -3.46
CA GLU A 47 0.82 -9.88 -3.60
C GLU A 47 0.31 -9.06 -4.81
N PHE A 48 1.19 -8.72 -5.73
CA PHE A 48 0.85 -7.95 -6.93
C PHE A 48 0.02 -8.79 -7.90
N LEU A 49 -1.13 -8.28 -8.28
CA LEU A 49 -2.03 -8.89 -9.26
C LEU A 49 -2.09 -7.98 -10.49
N PRO A 50 -1.52 -8.39 -11.65
CA PRO A 50 -1.61 -7.62 -12.88
C PRO A 50 -3.07 -7.30 -13.24
N GLY A 51 -3.35 -6.05 -13.62
CA GLY A 51 -4.70 -5.59 -13.95
C GLY A 51 -5.61 -5.31 -12.74
N ARG A 52 -5.17 -5.61 -11.51
CA ARG A 52 -5.97 -5.40 -10.28
C ARG A 52 -5.25 -4.62 -9.20
N SER A 53 -3.93 -4.76 -9.10
CA SER A 53 -3.11 -4.06 -8.10
C SER A 53 -2.51 -2.80 -8.68
N ASN A 54 -2.44 -1.75 -7.88
CA ASN A 54 -1.73 -0.52 -8.22
C ASN A 54 -0.25 -0.62 -7.84
N LEU A 55 0.58 0.11 -8.57
CA LEU A 55 1.98 0.35 -8.22
C LEU A 55 2.05 1.63 -7.39
N ASN A 56 2.34 1.47 -6.10
CA ASN A 56 2.42 2.56 -5.15
C ASN A 56 3.88 3.02 -5.03
N LEU A 57 4.11 4.29 -5.26
CA LEU A 57 5.43 4.89 -5.28
C LEU A 57 5.54 6.04 -4.29
N LEU A 58 6.71 6.19 -3.71
CA LEU A 58 7.11 7.31 -2.88
C LEU A 58 8.27 8.01 -3.58
N LEU A 59 8.12 9.32 -3.81
CA LEU A 59 9.18 10.20 -4.30
C LEU A 59 9.68 11.06 -3.15
N VAL A 60 10.95 10.90 -2.79
CA VAL A 60 11.58 11.78 -1.81
C VAL A 60 12.24 12.90 -2.57
N MET A 61 11.85 14.12 -2.25
CA MET A 61 12.23 15.34 -2.92
C MET A 61 13.10 16.20 -2.00
N SER A 62 14.06 16.92 -2.56
CA SER A 62 14.83 17.92 -1.79
C SER A 62 13.95 19.06 -1.26
N SER A 63 12.95 19.44 -2.03
CA SER A 63 11.87 20.36 -1.68
C SER A 63 10.75 20.23 -2.69
N TYR A 64 9.55 20.71 -2.37
CA TYR A 64 8.47 20.82 -3.36
C TYR A 64 7.55 22.00 -3.06
N ASP A 65 7.05 22.58 -4.14
CA ASP A 65 5.96 23.54 -4.15
C ASP A 65 4.92 23.12 -5.22
N LEU A 66 3.93 23.95 -5.43
CA LEU A 66 2.89 23.67 -6.41
C LEU A 66 3.45 23.55 -7.85
N SER A 67 4.54 24.26 -8.18
CA SER A 67 5.16 24.21 -9.51
C SER A 67 5.87 22.87 -9.72
N VAL A 68 6.55 22.35 -8.70
CA VAL A 68 7.17 21.01 -8.68
C VAL A 68 6.12 19.93 -8.88
N LEU A 69 5.02 20.00 -8.12
CA LEU A 69 3.93 19.02 -8.23
C LEU A 69 3.26 19.04 -9.61
N LYS A 70 3.02 20.22 -10.19
CA LYS A 70 2.44 20.33 -11.55
C LYS A 70 3.29 19.70 -12.64
N ARG A 71 4.62 19.62 -12.48
CA ARG A 71 5.47 18.93 -13.46
C ARG A 71 5.17 17.43 -13.57
N TYR A 72 4.55 16.85 -12.55
CA TYR A 72 4.12 15.44 -12.57
C TYR A 72 2.96 15.17 -13.53
N ASP A 73 2.21 16.17 -13.96
CA ASP A 73 1.04 16.01 -14.86
C ASP A 73 1.39 15.23 -16.14
N GLY A 74 2.57 15.51 -16.72
CA GLY A 74 3.05 14.82 -17.91
C GLY A 74 3.37 13.34 -17.65
N ILE A 75 3.96 13.06 -16.50
CA ILE A 75 4.26 11.70 -16.05
C ILE A 75 2.95 10.97 -15.78
N HIS A 76 2.03 11.59 -15.02
CA HIS A 76 0.74 10.99 -14.68
C HIS A 76 -0.08 10.63 -15.93
N LYS A 77 -0.19 11.52 -16.91
CA LYS A 77 -0.90 11.25 -18.17
C LYS A 77 -0.37 10.03 -18.90
N ARG A 78 0.95 9.80 -18.84
CA ARG A 78 1.59 8.65 -19.47
C ARG A 78 1.34 7.35 -18.69
N TRP A 79 1.51 7.38 -17.36
CA TRP A 79 1.65 6.20 -16.52
C TRP A 79 0.37 5.78 -15.78
N SER A 80 -0.67 6.64 -15.73
CA SER A 80 -1.94 6.30 -15.08
C SER A 80 -2.65 5.09 -15.68
N LYS A 81 -2.43 4.80 -16.96
CA LYS A 81 -2.99 3.63 -17.66
C LYS A 81 -2.26 2.33 -17.35
N GLU A 82 -1.06 2.43 -16.78
CA GLU A 82 -0.17 1.31 -16.45
C GLU A 82 -0.23 0.95 -14.95
N GLN A 83 -1.35 1.23 -14.30
CA GLN A 83 -1.57 0.98 -12.86
C GLN A 83 -0.63 1.76 -11.93
N VAL A 84 0.13 2.73 -12.43
CA VAL A 84 0.93 3.62 -11.59
C VAL A 84 0.02 4.72 -11.06
N VAL A 85 -0.22 4.70 -9.75
CA VAL A 85 -0.98 5.77 -9.08
C VAL A 85 -0.11 7.00 -8.85
N VAL A 86 -0.74 8.14 -8.57
CA VAL A 86 0.01 9.34 -8.17
C VAL A 86 0.83 9.01 -6.93
N PRO A 87 2.16 9.21 -6.96
CA PRO A 87 3.02 8.87 -5.84
C PRO A 87 2.81 9.79 -4.65
N LEU A 88 3.24 9.35 -3.48
CA LEU A 88 3.46 10.25 -2.36
C LEU A 88 4.68 11.12 -2.67
N PHE A 89 4.56 12.44 -2.46
CA PHE A 89 5.67 13.39 -2.55
C PHE A 89 6.02 13.84 -1.14
N LEU A 90 7.23 13.56 -0.70
CA LEU A 90 7.70 13.88 0.65
C LEU A 90 9.12 14.43 0.59
N THR A 91 9.49 15.25 1.55
CA THR A 91 10.87 15.58 1.84
C THR A 91 11.41 14.66 2.95
N ALA A 92 12.72 14.68 3.19
CA ALA A 92 13.31 13.97 4.34
C ALA A 92 12.70 14.45 5.68
N ASP A 93 12.42 15.76 5.80
CA ASP A 93 11.78 16.35 6.97
C ASP A 93 10.32 15.88 7.12
N ASP A 94 9.58 15.76 6.01
CA ASP A 94 8.24 15.19 6.04
C ASP A 94 8.25 13.74 6.52
N LEU A 95 9.19 12.92 6.04
CA LEU A 95 9.33 11.54 6.49
C LEU A 95 9.56 11.45 8.00
N GLN A 96 10.40 12.35 8.54
CA GLN A 96 10.67 12.39 9.97
C GLN A 96 9.44 12.84 10.77
N SER A 97 8.76 13.91 10.33
CA SER A 97 7.59 14.47 11.02
C SER A 97 6.33 13.61 10.83
N ALA A 98 6.10 13.09 9.64
CA ALA A 98 4.91 12.30 9.33
C ALA A 98 4.90 10.93 10.01
N SER A 99 6.07 10.40 10.40
CA SER A 99 6.15 9.18 11.22
C SER A 99 5.39 9.28 12.56
N PHE A 100 5.19 10.51 13.07
CA PHE A 100 4.35 10.74 14.25
C PHE A 100 2.86 10.85 13.93
N ALA A 101 2.53 11.42 12.76
CA ALA A 101 1.15 11.68 12.38
C ALA A 101 0.46 10.45 11.76
N PHE A 102 1.21 9.62 11.06
CA PHE A 102 0.73 8.43 10.34
C PHE A 102 1.63 7.21 10.60
N PRO A 103 1.83 6.80 11.87
CA PRO A 103 2.76 5.74 12.22
C PRO A 103 2.45 4.40 11.52
N LEU A 104 1.17 4.10 11.28
CA LEU A 104 0.74 2.87 10.63
C LEU A 104 1.24 2.77 9.18
N GLU A 105 1.02 3.80 8.38
CA GLU A 105 1.41 3.82 6.97
C GLU A 105 2.93 3.86 6.81
N TYR A 106 3.59 4.72 7.57
CA TYR A 106 5.05 4.86 7.49
C TYR A 106 5.78 3.64 7.98
N GLN A 107 5.30 2.98 9.03
CA GLN A 107 5.87 1.73 9.49
C GLN A 107 5.69 0.61 8.47
N ASP A 108 4.52 0.58 7.80
CA ASP A 108 4.25 -0.40 6.75
C ASP A 108 5.16 -0.21 5.52
N ILE A 109 5.44 1.06 5.15
CA ILE A 109 6.39 1.39 4.07
C ILE A 109 7.82 1.07 4.52
N HIS A 110 8.23 1.50 5.72
CA HIS A 110 9.57 1.27 6.26
C HIS A 110 9.94 -0.22 6.27
N GLU A 111 9.04 -1.08 6.71
CA GLU A 111 9.27 -2.52 6.79
C GLU A 111 9.24 -3.23 5.43
N CYS A 112 8.49 -2.68 4.47
CA CYS A 112 8.29 -3.33 3.19
C CYS A 112 8.26 -2.34 2.03
N HIS A 113 9.44 -1.91 1.62
CA HIS A 113 9.66 -1.13 0.41
C HIS A 113 10.83 -1.67 -0.40
N ARG A 114 10.97 -1.18 -1.62
CA ARG A 114 12.12 -1.43 -2.48
C ARG A 114 12.63 -0.11 -3.04
N LEU A 115 13.89 0.19 -2.76
CA LEU A 115 14.56 1.34 -3.35
C LEU A 115 14.76 1.10 -4.85
N LEU A 116 14.24 2.01 -5.69
CA LEU A 116 14.40 1.99 -7.14
C LEU A 116 15.45 2.98 -7.62
N TRP A 117 15.65 4.08 -6.88
CA TRP A 117 16.57 5.15 -7.22
C TRP A 117 17.02 5.92 -5.98
N GLY A 118 18.26 6.41 -5.98
CA GLY A 118 18.81 7.30 -4.96
C GLY A 118 19.31 6.56 -3.72
N GLN A 119 19.11 7.16 -2.55
CA GLN A 119 19.48 6.60 -1.27
C GLN A 119 18.24 6.30 -0.46
N ASP A 120 18.26 5.19 0.29
CA ASP A 120 17.12 4.79 1.11
C ASP A 120 16.92 5.76 2.27
N PRO A 121 15.81 6.52 2.30
CA PRO A 121 15.55 7.54 3.30
C PRO A 121 15.13 6.94 4.66
N PHE A 122 14.85 5.65 4.72
CA PHE A 122 14.45 4.97 5.95
C PHE A 122 15.64 4.46 6.75
N VAL A 123 16.86 4.51 6.21
CA VAL A 123 18.07 4.09 6.94
C VAL A 123 18.28 5.00 8.16
N GLY A 124 18.18 4.40 9.36
CA GLY A 124 18.34 5.13 10.62
C GLY A 124 17.09 5.89 11.10
N LEU A 125 16.00 5.88 10.32
CA LEU A 125 14.74 6.50 10.74
C LEU A 125 14.10 5.64 11.84
N LYS A 126 13.76 6.28 12.98
CA LYS A 126 12.99 5.66 14.05
C LYS A 126 11.54 6.08 13.94
N ILE A 127 10.65 5.12 13.74
CA ILE A 127 9.22 5.37 13.73
C ILE A 127 8.68 5.22 15.16
N ASP A 128 7.97 6.23 15.63
CA ASP A 128 7.39 6.24 16.97
C ASP A 128 6.07 5.47 16.98
N SER A 129 6.06 4.35 17.69
CA SER A 129 4.87 3.49 17.80
C SER A 129 3.87 3.94 18.89
N ARG A 130 4.16 5.02 19.65
CA ARG A 130 3.28 5.46 20.76
C ARG A 130 1.85 5.74 20.33
N TYR A 131 1.65 6.22 19.11
CA TYR A 131 0.33 6.55 18.57
C TYR A 131 -0.29 5.43 17.72
N LEU A 132 0.44 4.33 17.51
CA LEU A 132 -0.01 3.23 16.66
C LEU A 132 -1.35 2.64 17.14
N ALA A 133 -1.56 2.49 18.43
CA ALA A 133 -2.81 1.94 18.97
C ALA A 133 -4.03 2.81 18.64
N ALA A 134 -3.89 4.14 18.76
CA ALA A 134 -4.96 5.07 18.41
C ALA A 134 -5.27 5.02 16.91
N GLU A 135 -4.26 4.98 16.08
CA GLU A 135 -4.43 4.91 14.61
C GLU A 135 -5.03 3.56 14.18
N VAL A 136 -4.61 2.45 14.77
CA VAL A 136 -5.22 1.13 14.52
C VAL A 136 -6.70 1.14 14.90
N LEU A 137 -7.05 1.67 16.08
CA LEU A 137 -8.44 1.77 16.51
C LEU A 137 -9.26 2.65 15.55
N GLN A 138 -8.72 3.81 15.15
CA GLN A 138 -9.35 4.70 14.19
C GLN A 138 -9.52 4.01 12.83
N GLY A 139 -8.50 3.29 12.36
CA GLY A 139 -8.52 2.53 11.12
C GLY A 139 -9.59 1.43 11.12
N LEU A 140 -9.67 0.64 12.18
CA LEU A 140 -10.70 -0.41 12.32
C LEU A 140 -12.11 0.18 12.29
N ARG A 141 -12.37 1.20 13.10
CA ARG A 141 -13.68 1.88 13.14
C ARG A 141 -14.01 2.57 11.82
N GLY A 142 -13.04 3.26 11.23
CA GLY A 142 -13.22 3.94 9.95
C GLY A 142 -13.50 2.96 8.80
N ASN A 143 -12.85 1.80 8.76
CA ASN A 143 -13.13 0.76 7.77
C ASN A 143 -14.55 0.20 7.96
N LEU A 144 -14.97 -0.08 9.19
CA LEU A 144 -16.33 -0.56 9.47
C LEU A 144 -17.40 0.45 9.06
N LEU A 145 -17.21 1.74 9.36
CA LEU A 145 -18.15 2.80 8.96
C LEU A 145 -18.25 2.92 7.43
N ARG A 146 -17.10 2.92 6.73
CA ARG A 146 -17.07 2.97 5.26
C ARG A 146 -17.70 1.74 4.62
N LEU A 147 -17.49 0.55 5.19
CA LEU A 147 -18.14 -0.67 4.72
C LEU A 147 -19.66 -0.55 4.81
N ARG A 148 -20.18 -0.10 5.97
CA ARG A 148 -21.62 0.12 6.16
C ARG A 148 -22.20 1.14 5.19
N GLN A 149 -21.55 2.27 5.00
CA GLN A 149 -21.97 3.29 4.03
C GLN A 149 -22.05 2.72 2.61
N ARG A 150 -20.99 2.05 2.17
CA ARG A 150 -20.94 1.45 0.82
C ARG A 150 -22.00 0.38 0.61
N LEU A 151 -22.29 -0.42 1.63
CA LEU A 151 -23.38 -1.42 1.54
C LEU A 151 -24.76 -0.77 1.41
N VAL A 152 -24.99 0.37 2.05
CA VAL A 152 -26.24 1.14 1.91
C VAL A 152 -26.31 1.84 0.56
N GLU A 153 -25.21 2.41 0.06
CA GLU A 153 -25.12 3.09 -1.24
C GLU A 153 -25.14 2.10 -2.41
N GLY A 154 -24.51 0.94 -2.23
CA GLY A 154 -24.40 -0.10 -3.24
C GLY A 154 -25.74 -0.80 -3.43
N ARG A 155 -26.25 -0.84 -4.66
CA ARG A 155 -27.32 -1.78 -5.01
C ARG A 155 -26.78 -3.18 -4.71
N SER A 156 -27.60 -4.05 -4.09
CA SER A 156 -27.24 -5.41 -3.66
C SER A 156 -26.97 -6.36 -4.84
N THR A 157 -26.08 -5.96 -5.76
CA THR A 157 -25.62 -6.80 -6.86
C THR A 157 -24.33 -7.50 -6.46
N GLU A 158 -24.15 -8.72 -6.92
CA GLU A 158 -22.92 -9.50 -6.64
C GLU A 158 -21.64 -8.74 -7.04
N GLU A 159 -21.69 -8.02 -8.16
CA GLU A 159 -20.59 -7.20 -8.65
C GLU A 159 -20.26 -6.05 -7.68
N ALA A 160 -21.27 -5.31 -7.23
CA ALA A 160 -21.11 -4.23 -6.26
C ALA A 160 -20.54 -4.75 -4.92
N ILE A 161 -21.03 -5.88 -4.43
CA ILE A 161 -20.55 -6.53 -3.21
C ILE A 161 -19.08 -6.92 -3.37
N THR A 162 -18.71 -7.52 -4.51
CA THR A 162 -17.30 -7.90 -4.79
C THR A 162 -16.37 -6.70 -4.75
N ILE A 163 -16.78 -5.59 -5.37
CA ILE A 163 -16.00 -4.34 -5.36
C ILE A 163 -15.87 -3.78 -3.93
N ILE A 164 -16.99 -3.70 -3.21
CA ILE A 164 -17.04 -3.17 -1.83
C ILE A 164 -16.12 -3.98 -0.90
N LEU A 165 -16.22 -5.31 -0.93
CA LEU A 165 -15.41 -6.19 -0.08
C LEU A 165 -13.94 -6.13 -0.47
N SER A 166 -13.62 -6.10 -1.76
CA SER A 166 -12.24 -5.99 -2.25
C SER A 166 -11.58 -4.66 -1.85
N LEU A 167 -12.32 -3.56 -1.88
CA LEU A 167 -11.84 -2.26 -1.41
C LEU A 167 -11.69 -2.23 0.12
N SER A 168 -12.62 -2.84 0.83
CA SER A 168 -12.62 -2.87 2.29
C SER A 168 -11.46 -3.69 2.83
N ILE A 169 -11.22 -4.90 2.31
CA ILE A 169 -10.08 -5.71 2.74
C ILE A 169 -8.75 -5.05 2.39
N THR A 170 -8.66 -4.34 1.24
CA THR A 170 -7.45 -3.60 0.85
C THR A 170 -7.09 -2.53 1.86
N GLY A 171 -8.07 -1.76 2.34
CA GLY A 171 -7.85 -0.73 3.36
C GLY A 171 -7.67 -1.29 4.77
N LEU A 172 -8.14 -2.51 5.02
CA LEU A 172 -8.07 -3.12 6.34
C LEU A 172 -6.74 -3.83 6.60
N LEU A 173 -6.10 -4.44 5.59
CA LEU A 173 -4.85 -5.18 5.77
C LEU A 173 -3.71 -4.38 6.44
N PRO A 174 -3.43 -3.10 6.10
CA PRO A 174 -2.44 -2.30 6.82
C PRO A 174 -2.79 -2.13 8.29
N VAL A 175 -4.08 -1.92 8.59
CA VAL A 175 -4.57 -1.76 9.97
C VAL A 175 -4.38 -3.05 10.78
N LEU A 176 -4.67 -4.20 10.17
CA LEU A 176 -4.45 -5.52 10.80
C LEU A 176 -2.96 -5.81 11.02
N ARG A 177 -2.07 -5.36 10.13
CA ARG A 177 -0.63 -5.42 10.37
C ARG A 177 -0.22 -4.54 11.55
N GLY A 178 -0.81 -3.34 11.68
CA GLY A 178 -0.63 -2.49 12.85
C GLY A 178 -1.10 -3.16 14.14
N LEU A 179 -2.25 -3.81 14.12
CA LEU A 179 -2.74 -4.61 15.26
C LEU A 179 -1.77 -5.74 15.61
N HIS A 180 -1.24 -6.44 14.60
CA HIS A 180 -0.26 -7.52 14.78
C HIS A 180 1.02 -7.02 15.47
N ARG A 181 1.49 -5.80 15.12
CA ARG A 181 2.62 -5.14 15.80
C ARG A 181 2.30 -4.80 17.28
N LEU A 182 1.09 -4.32 17.54
CA LEU A 182 0.65 -4.02 18.92
C LEU A 182 0.58 -5.28 19.81
N LEU A 183 0.48 -6.45 19.20
CA LEU A 183 0.51 -7.74 19.89
C LEU A 183 1.93 -8.33 19.98
N ASP A 184 2.97 -7.53 19.69
CA ASP A 184 4.39 -7.92 19.68
C ASP A 184 4.66 -9.16 18.81
N ARG A 185 3.91 -9.30 17.70
CA ARG A 185 4.02 -10.42 16.77
C ARG A 185 4.90 -10.05 15.58
N PRO A 186 5.65 -11.01 14.99
CA PRO A 186 6.45 -10.76 13.79
C PRO A 186 5.56 -10.38 12.62
N VAL A 187 5.93 -9.31 11.90
CA VAL A 187 5.11 -8.80 10.79
C VAL A 187 5.04 -9.82 9.65
N LEU A 188 3.81 -10.16 9.29
CA LEU A 188 3.51 -11.05 8.18
C LEU A 188 3.18 -10.23 6.93
N ALA A 189 3.97 -10.41 5.87
CA ALA A 189 3.82 -9.68 4.62
C ALA A 189 2.49 -10.01 3.91
N HIS A 190 2.11 -11.30 3.90
CA HIS A 190 0.95 -11.80 3.18
C HIS A 190 -0.33 -11.75 4.03
N GLY A 191 -1.45 -11.34 3.41
CA GLY A 191 -2.73 -11.16 4.09
C GLY A 191 -3.31 -12.46 4.66
N GLU A 192 -3.17 -13.59 3.98
CA GLU A 192 -3.75 -14.85 4.44
C GLU A 192 -3.08 -15.41 5.71
N PRO A 193 -1.73 -15.52 5.79
CA PRO A 193 -1.05 -15.87 7.04
C PRO A 193 -1.35 -14.88 8.17
N LEU A 194 -1.44 -13.57 7.88
CA LEU A 194 -1.78 -12.54 8.86
C LEU A 194 -3.17 -12.77 9.47
N LEU A 195 -4.19 -13.01 8.63
CA LEU A 195 -5.54 -13.28 9.12
C LEU A 195 -5.60 -14.56 9.96
N LYS A 196 -4.91 -15.62 9.54
CA LYS A 196 -4.87 -16.89 10.26
C LYS A 196 -4.19 -16.76 11.62
N ASP A 197 -3.08 -16.00 11.71
CA ASP A 197 -2.38 -15.78 12.96
C ASP A 197 -3.21 -14.94 13.94
N LEU A 198 -3.85 -13.85 13.46
CA LEU A 198 -4.75 -13.02 14.27
C LEU A 198 -5.98 -13.80 14.75
N GLU A 199 -6.59 -14.62 13.90
CA GLU A 199 -7.71 -15.50 14.25
C GLU A 199 -7.35 -16.44 15.41
N SER A 200 -6.18 -17.09 15.29
CA SER A 200 -5.69 -18.01 16.32
C SER A 200 -5.33 -17.30 17.63
N HIS A 201 -4.70 -16.11 17.55
CA HIS A 201 -4.21 -15.39 18.72
C HIS A 201 -5.33 -14.69 19.52
N LEU A 202 -6.31 -14.15 18.79
CA LEU A 202 -7.43 -13.42 19.39
C LEU A 202 -8.65 -14.29 19.66
N GLU A 203 -8.62 -15.57 19.24
CA GLU A 203 -9.73 -16.52 19.37
C GLU A 203 -11.03 -15.99 18.74
N ILE A 204 -10.92 -15.31 17.58
CA ILE A 204 -12.06 -14.73 16.85
C ILE A 204 -12.19 -15.37 15.46
N ASP A 205 -13.41 -15.41 14.93
CA ASP A 205 -13.63 -15.86 13.54
C ASP A 205 -13.36 -14.74 12.54
N LEU A 206 -12.42 -14.96 11.65
CA LEU A 206 -12.08 -14.06 10.53
C LEU A 206 -12.39 -14.68 9.14
N ALA A 207 -13.28 -15.68 9.08
CA ALA A 207 -13.64 -16.34 7.83
C ALA A 207 -14.13 -15.35 6.77
N GLY A 208 -14.99 -14.38 7.14
CA GLY A 208 -15.47 -13.34 6.23
C GLY A 208 -14.36 -12.44 5.66
N LEU A 209 -13.31 -12.15 6.42
CA LEU A 209 -12.16 -11.40 5.90
C LEU A 209 -11.30 -12.24 4.96
N ARG A 210 -11.17 -13.54 5.22
CA ARG A 210 -10.49 -14.46 4.29
C ARG A 210 -11.26 -14.57 2.98
N ASP A 211 -12.57 -14.71 3.03
CA ASP A 211 -13.41 -14.74 1.83
C ASP A 211 -13.33 -13.43 1.04
N ALA A 212 -13.33 -12.27 1.70
CA ALA A 212 -13.09 -10.98 1.05
C ALA A 212 -11.70 -10.90 0.36
N LEU A 213 -10.67 -11.51 0.96
CA LEU A 213 -9.34 -11.59 0.36
C LEU A 213 -9.32 -12.51 -0.87
N LEU A 214 -10.00 -13.65 -0.82
CA LEU A 214 -10.16 -14.58 -1.94
C LEU A 214 -10.95 -13.96 -3.09
N LEU A 215 -12.04 -13.22 -2.79
CA LEU A 215 -12.80 -12.42 -3.77
C LEU A 215 -11.91 -11.40 -4.46
N LYS A 216 -11.12 -10.64 -3.70
CA LYS A 216 -10.17 -9.67 -4.25
C LYS A 216 -9.17 -10.33 -5.20
N ARG A 217 -8.71 -11.54 -4.88
CA ARG A 217 -7.79 -12.32 -5.73
C ARG A 217 -8.48 -12.97 -6.92
N GLY A 218 -9.82 -12.99 -6.96
CA GLY A 218 -10.60 -13.66 -7.98
C GLY A 218 -10.55 -15.20 -7.89
N GLN A 219 -10.25 -15.71 -6.70
CA GLN A 219 -10.18 -17.15 -6.40
C GLN A 219 -11.55 -17.73 -6.04
N ILE A 220 -12.49 -16.88 -5.65
CA ILE A 220 -13.91 -17.23 -5.46
C ILE A 220 -14.78 -16.17 -6.15
N SER A 221 -16.03 -16.55 -6.46
CA SER A 221 -17.08 -15.65 -6.95
C SER A 221 -18.16 -15.45 -5.89
N PRO A 222 -18.84 -14.28 -5.87
CA PRO A 222 -20.02 -14.08 -5.03
C PRO A 222 -21.07 -15.18 -5.34
N GLY A 223 -21.81 -15.60 -4.34
CA GLY A 223 -22.83 -16.66 -4.49
C GLY A 223 -22.30 -18.10 -4.39
N GLN A 224 -20.98 -18.34 -4.39
CA GLN A 224 -20.42 -19.66 -4.12
C GLN A 224 -20.37 -20.02 -2.63
N LYS A 225 -20.49 -19.03 -1.77
CA LYS A 225 -20.69 -19.16 -0.32
C LYS A 225 -21.69 -18.09 0.10
N GLU A 226 -22.68 -18.46 0.92
CA GLU A 226 -23.47 -17.48 1.64
C GLU A 226 -22.50 -16.61 2.46
N ILE A 227 -22.47 -15.32 2.15
CA ILE A 227 -21.74 -14.34 2.95
C ILE A 227 -22.58 -14.13 4.20
N PRO A 228 -22.08 -14.49 5.41
CA PRO A 228 -22.84 -14.38 6.64
C PRO A 228 -23.17 -12.93 7.00
#